data_123719e9c1640f69e382fa604ab5c2b6
#
_entry.id   123719e9c1640f69e382fa604ab5c2b6
#
_cell.length_a   1.000
_cell.length_b   1.000
_cell.length_c   1.000
_cell.angle_alpha   90.00
_cell.angle_beta   90.00
_cell.angle_gamma   90.00
#
_symmetry.space_group_name_H-M   'P 1'
#
loop_
_entity.id
_entity.type
_entity.pdbx_description
1 polymer ?
#
loop_
_entity_poly.entity_id
_entity_poly.type
_entity_poly.pdbx_seq_one_letter_code
_entity_poly.pdbx_strand_id
1 'polypeptide(L)'
;MILPAAWRAPLATLAGVWLVTFLVTWREWLAMFAQWWNSSTYNHILFVPFILAWLVWHRREQLLKLPPEPWWPGVFGFGGALFLWLVGSVSGFNLAGQSGAVCTLIAGVIVVLGPQVAAGLILPLAYMLFLVPFGDELVPPLQSVTAEIVIWLTEASGIPAEIEGVFIDTPVGLFEVAEACSGVKFLVAMAALGVLVAATCFQRWRSRLIFMSVALALPIIANGIRAWATIYIAQSQGIAFAEGFDHIFYGWVFFALIMFLLLAIAWRWAERHPDDAAIDAGRILASPALSRLSEYRFSLRTALLTSLAALFAFAAWNLAASRVEAALPEQVYLPGVFGWQAARSPQELDWQPRASGADHRLLGRYANAAGQTVDVSLAVYARQADKAEAGAFGDGALPPDTPWRWVGQSAGADGYTSDTLFALGRHRRLAQTSYYHGSLLTGSVLQLKLATMRDRLLLQSVPTATLILSAEEGQGRPVAELLAEFRRSIGDEMAWIDGILESR
;
A
#
# COMPACT_ATOMS: atom_id res chain seq x y z
N MET A 1 0.32 35.88 -22.17
CA MET A 1 -0.16 36.51 -20.92
C MET A 1 1.05 36.77 -20.03
N ILE A 2 1.30 38.06 -19.65
CA ILE A 2 2.48 38.39 -18.83
C ILE A 2 2.12 38.13 -17.36
N LEU A 3 2.97 37.37 -16.65
CA LEU A 3 2.79 37.05 -15.22
C LEU A 3 2.87 38.35 -14.40
N PRO A 4 1.87 38.69 -13.53
CA PRO A 4 1.89 39.86 -12.69
C PRO A 4 3.16 39.89 -11.81
N ALA A 5 3.73 41.08 -11.59
CA ALA A 5 4.96 41.23 -10.82
C ALA A 5 4.85 40.66 -9.40
N ALA A 6 3.67 40.77 -8.76
CA ALA A 6 3.41 40.22 -7.42
C ALA A 6 3.56 38.68 -7.33
N TRP A 7 3.43 37.96 -8.44
CA TRP A 7 3.51 36.49 -8.48
C TRP A 7 4.91 35.97 -8.76
N ARG A 8 5.83 36.78 -9.32
CA ARG A 8 7.14 36.32 -9.79
C ARG A 8 8.01 35.79 -8.64
N ALA A 9 8.16 36.58 -7.58
CA ALA A 9 8.98 36.18 -6.43
C ALA A 9 8.37 35.01 -5.63
N PRO A 10 7.05 34.97 -5.31
CA PRO A 10 6.43 33.82 -4.66
C PRO A 10 6.55 32.54 -5.46
N LEU A 11 6.36 32.55 -6.78
CA LEU A 11 6.51 31.36 -7.62
C LEU A 11 7.95 30.89 -7.70
N ALA A 12 8.94 31.80 -7.78
CA ALA A 12 10.35 31.45 -7.72
C ALA A 12 10.72 30.80 -6.37
N THR A 13 10.20 31.35 -5.26
CA THR A 13 10.37 30.77 -3.93
C THR A 13 9.75 29.38 -3.83
N LEU A 14 8.50 29.21 -4.31
CA LEU A 14 7.84 27.90 -4.33
C LEU A 14 8.63 26.89 -5.17
N ALA A 15 9.11 27.29 -6.34
CA ALA A 15 9.95 26.43 -7.18
C ALA A 15 11.23 25.98 -6.46
N GLY A 16 11.88 26.90 -5.70
CA GLY A 16 13.04 26.59 -4.87
C GLY A 16 12.70 25.59 -3.75
N VAL A 17 11.60 25.81 -3.01
CA VAL A 17 11.14 24.90 -1.96
C VAL A 17 10.80 23.52 -2.56
N TRP A 18 10.09 23.46 -3.67
CA TRP A 18 9.76 22.21 -4.35
C TRP A 18 11.01 21.47 -4.85
N LEU A 19 11.96 22.18 -5.44
CA LEU A 19 13.21 21.56 -5.89
C LEU A 19 13.94 20.89 -4.72
N VAL A 20 14.11 21.60 -3.59
CA VAL A 20 14.76 21.02 -2.41
C VAL A 20 13.92 19.86 -1.83
N THR A 21 12.59 19.97 -1.82
CA THR A 21 11.72 18.86 -1.42
C THR A 21 11.95 17.62 -2.29
N PHE A 22 11.98 17.77 -3.62
CA PHE A 22 12.29 16.67 -4.54
C PHE A 22 13.67 16.07 -4.29
N LEU A 23 14.68 16.89 -3.99
CA LEU A 23 16.03 16.41 -3.69
C LEU A 23 16.10 15.67 -2.35
N VAL A 24 15.36 16.12 -1.33
CA VAL A 24 15.32 15.47 -0.01
C VAL A 24 14.55 14.16 -0.07
N THR A 25 13.43 14.13 -0.78
CA THR A 25 12.53 12.99 -0.88
C THR A 25 12.68 12.22 -2.21
N TRP A 26 13.88 12.24 -2.82
CA TRP A 26 14.12 11.71 -4.17
C TRP A 26 13.88 10.20 -4.28
N ARG A 27 14.11 9.45 -3.20
CA ARG A 27 13.91 8.00 -3.16
C ARG A 27 12.44 7.64 -3.34
N GLU A 28 11.56 8.35 -2.64
CA GLU A 28 10.11 8.18 -2.74
C GLU A 28 9.62 8.48 -4.16
N TRP A 29 10.15 9.55 -4.79
CA TRP A 29 9.79 9.89 -6.17
C TRP A 29 10.24 8.84 -7.17
N LEU A 30 11.45 8.30 -7.02
CA LEU A 30 11.93 7.20 -7.87
C LEU A 30 11.09 5.94 -7.67
N ALA A 31 10.78 5.59 -6.42
CA ALA A 31 9.94 4.43 -6.11
C ALA A 31 8.53 4.59 -6.69
N MET A 32 7.89 5.76 -6.51
CA MET A 32 6.59 6.06 -7.12
C MET A 32 6.66 5.97 -8.65
N PHE A 33 7.65 6.59 -9.28
CA PHE A 33 7.80 6.55 -10.73
C PHE A 33 7.98 5.12 -11.25
N ALA A 34 8.78 4.30 -10.56
CA ALA A 34 8.95 2.89 -10.91
C ALA A 34 7.61 2.13 -10.81
N GLN A 35 6.79 2.40 -9.79
CA GLN A 35 5.46 1.80 -9.65
C GLN A 35 4.51 2.28 -10.77
N TRP A 36 4.48 3.59 -11.08
CA TRP A 36 3.65 4.12 -12.17
C TRP A 36 3.98 3.52 -13.52
N TRP A 37 5.26 3.22 -13.76
CA TRP A 37 5.73 2.70 -15.05
C TRP A 37 5.55 1.19 -15.18
N ASN A 38 5.89 0.43 -14.13
CA ASN A 38 5.97 -1.02 -14.19
C ASN A 38 4.69 -1.74 -13.74
N SER A 39 3.79 -1.08 -13.00
CA SER A 39 2.55 -1.69 -12.52
C SER A 39 1.36 -1.24 -13.34
N SER A 40 0.63 -2.19 -13.94
CA SER A 40 -0.62 -1.91 -14.68
C SER A 40 -1.69 -1.26 -13.80
N THR A 41 -1.62 -1.43 -12.48
CA THR A 41 -2.52 -0.79 -11.51
C THR A 41 -2.33 0.71 -11.48
N TYR A 42 -1.09 1.19 -11.64
CA TYR A 42 -0.71 2.58 -11.41
C TYR A 42 -0.35 3.37 -12.67
N ASN A 43 -0.37 2.75 -13.87
CA ASN A 43 -0.06 3.45 -15.12
C ASN A 43 -0.92 4.70 -15.37
N HIS A 44 -2.17 4.73 -14.87
CA HIS A 44 -3.05 5.88 -14.98
C HIS A 44 -2.50 7.12 -14.26
N ILE A 45 -1.64 6.95 -13.23
CA ILE A 45 -1.01 8.06 -12.49
C ILE A 45 -0.09 8.89 -13.39
N LEU A 46 0.47 8.31 -14.44
CA LEU A 46 1.28 9.04 -15.42
C LEU A 46 0.52 10.21 -16.07
N PHE A 47 -0.82 10.17 -16.10
CA PHE A 47 -1.65 11.25 -16.60
C PHE A 47 -1.95 12.33 -15.55
N VAL A 48 -1.78 12.04 -14.25
CA VAL A 48 -2.09 12.98 -13.15
C VAL A 48 -1.34 14.30 -13.28
N PRO A 49 -0.01 14.36 -13.59
CA PRO A 49 0.68 15.62 -13.77
C PRO A 49 0.07 16.51 -14.88
N PHE A 50 -0.38 15.91 -15.97
CA PHE A 50 -1.04 16.65 -17.07
C PHE A 50 -2.40 17.17 -16.66
N ILE A 51 -3.16 16.37 -15.91
CA ILE A 51 -4.47 16.79 -15.33
C ILE A 51 -4.27 17.95 -14.35
N LEU A 52 -3.25 17.87 -13.49
CA LEU A 52 -2.89 18.95 -12.56
C LEU A 52 -2.54 20.25 -13.31
N ALA A 53 -1.71 20.15 -14.33
CA ALA A 53 -1.37 21.29 -15.18
C ALA A 53 -2.61 21.89 -15.83
N TRP A 54 -3.52 21.06 -16.36
CA TRP A 54 -4.78 21.50 -16.93
C TRP A 54 -5.70 22.14 -15.90
N LEU A 55 -5.83 21.56 -14.71
CA LEU A 55 -6.64 22.09 -13.61
C LEU A 55 -6.15 23.47 -13.16
N VAL A 56 -4.84 23.69 -13.05
CA VAL A 56 -4.25 24.99 -12.72
C VAL A 56 -4.43 25.98 -13.87
N TRP A 57 -4.17 25.53 -15.10
CA TRP A 57 -4.32 26.37 -16.29
C TRP A 57 -5.74 26.88 -16.47
N HIS A 58 -6.73 26.02 -16.27
CA HIS A 58 -8.16 26.40 -16.38
C HIS A 58 -8.59 27.40 -15.32
N ARG A 59 -7.88 27.48 -14.18
CA ARG A 59 -8.14 28.43 -13.07
C ARG A 59 -7.30 29.71 -13.14
N ARG A 60 -6.31 29.78 -14.02
CA ARG A 60 -5.26 30.82 -14.02
C ARG A 60 -5.77 32.26 -13.97
N GLU A 61 -6.84 32.56 -14.72
CA GLU A 61 -7.36 33.92 -14.83
C GLU A 61 -7.95 34.44 -13.51
N GLN A 62 -8.58 33.56 -12.76
CA GLN A 62 -9.12 33.87 -11.44
C GLN A 62 -8.03 33.81 -10.37
N LEU A 63 -7.12 32.83 -10.45
CA LEU A 63 -5.99 32.69 -9.51
C LEU A 63 -5.10 33.92 -9.50
N LEU A 64 -4.79 34.50 -10.66
CA LEU A 64 -3.93 35.68 -10.75
C LEU A 64 -4.55 36.94 -10.13
N LYS A 65 -5.85 36.95 -9.81
CA LYS A 65 -6.50 38.02 -9.05
C LYS A 65 -6.32 37.89 -7.54
N LEU A 66 -5.89 36.71 -7.05
CA LEU A 66 -5.64 36.45 -5.63
C LEU A 66 -4.24 36.92 -5.25
N PRO A 67 -4.04 37.54 -4.07
CA PRO A 67 -2.70 37.93 -3.61
C PRO A 67 -1.95 36.70 -3.09
N PRO A 68 -0.74 36.40 -3.61
CA PRO A 68 0.12 35.36 -3.06
C PRO A 68 0.83 35.87 -1.81
N GLU A 69 0.28 35.64 -0.63
CA GLU A 69 0.79 36.10 0.66
C GLU A 69 1.26 34.91 1.51
N PRO A 70 2.57 34.79 1.83
CA PRO A 70 3.08 33.70 2.64
C PRO A 70 2.41 33.63 4.01
N TRP A 71 2.11 32.40 4.48
CA TRP A 71 1.30 32.16 5.65
C TRP A 71 2.05 31.26 6.66
N TRP A 72 2.42 31.85 7.85
CA TRP A 72 3.26 31.15 8.81
C TRP A 72 2.60 29.92 9.46
N PRO A 73 1.26 29.84 9.72
CA PRO A 73 0.70 28.62 10.29
C PRO A 73 0.80 27.43 9.33
N GLY A 74 0.95 27.66 8.03
CA GLY A 74 1.23 26.61 7.05
C GLY A 74 2.52 25.83 7.33
N VAL A 75 3.47 26.43 8.05
CA VAL A 75 4.73 25.79 8.45
C VAL A 75 4.46 24.55 9.34
N PHE A 76 3.42 24.56 10.17
CA PHE A 76 3.06 23.38 10.94
C PHE A 76 2.54 22.24 10.04
N GLY A 77 1.73 22.56 9.04
CA GLY A 77 1.31 21.58 8.04
C GLY A 77 2.48 21.05 7.23
N PHE A 78 3.44 21.92 6.89
CA PHE A 78 4.67 21.54 6.20
C PHE A 78 5.54 20.62 7.06
N GLY A 79 5.73 20.95 8.35
CA GLY A 79 6.41 20.11 9.33
C GLY A 79 5.70 18.77 9.56
N GLY A 80 4.36 18.78 9.64
CA GLY A 80 3.55 17.56 9.75
C GLY A 80 3.69 16.63 8.53
N ALA A 81 3.75 17.19 7.33
CA ALA A 81 3.98 16.42 6.10
C ALA A 81 5.41 15.83 6.06
N LEU A 82 6.42 16.59 6.47
CA LEU A 82 7.78 16.09 6.62
C LEU A 82 7.90 15.03 7.71
N PHE A 83 7.16 15.17 8.81
CA PHE A 83 7.10 14.14 9.85
C PHE A 83 6.47 12.86 9.32
N LEU A 84 5.39 12.95 8.54
CA LEU A 84 4.78 11.79 7.88
C LEU A 84 5.78 11.11 6.93
N TRP A 85 6.54 11.90 6.14
CA TRP A 85 7.62 11.38 5.32
C TRP A 85 8.70 10.67 6.14
N LEU A 86 9.15 11.29 7.24
CA LEU A 86 10.15 10.69 8.13
C LEU A 86 9.65 9.36 8.70
N VAL A 87 8.42 9.34 9.24
CA VAL A 87 7.78 8.13 9.77
C VAL A 87 7.76 7.02 8.71
N GLY A 88 7.31 7.32 7.49
CA GLY A 88 7.28 6.36 6.40
C GLY A 88 8.68 5.83 6.05
N SER A 89 9.65 6.74 5.96
CA SER A 89 11.05 6.40 5.62
C SER A 89 11.73 5.55 6.70
N VAL A 90 11.46 5.81 7.99
CA VAL A 90 12.08 5.04 9.09
C VAL A 90 11.35 3.74 9.41
N SER A 91 10.06 3.62 9.11
CA SER A 91 9.27 2.41 9.35
C SER A 91 9.22 1.45 8.16
N GLY A 92 9.75 1.85 6.99
CA GLY A 92 9.58 1.10 5.75
C GLY A 92 8.13 1.12 5.22
N PHE A 93 7.25 1.98 5.78
CA PHE A 93 5.88 2.11 5.33
C PHE A 93 5.80 3.06 4.13
N ASN A 94 6.01 2.51 2.94
CA ASN A 94 6.16 3.26 1.69
C ASN A 94 5.01 4.24 1.44
N LEU A 95 3.76 3.82 1.69
CA LEU A 95 2.59 4.68 1.49
C LEU A 95 2.65 5.96 2.34
N ALA A 96 3.12 5.88 3.59
CA ALA A 96 3.28 7.06 4.46
C ALA A 96 4.42 7.97 3.96
N GLY A 97 5.57 7.39 3.56
CA GLY A 97 6.70 8.13 3.02
C GLY A 97 6.34 8.89 1.74
N GLN A 98 5.71 8.20 0.79
CA GLN A 98 5.23 8.75 -0.48
C GLN A 98 4.15 9.82 -0.27
N SER A 99 3.17 9.55 0.62
CA SER A 99 2.16 10.53 1.01
C SER A 99 2.78 11.77 1.65
N GLY A 100 3.76 11.59 2.54
CA GLY A 100 4.50 12.68 3.17
C GLY A 100 5.24 13.55 2.16
N ALA A 101 5.89 12.96 1.16
CA ALA A 101 6.58 13.68 0.08
C ALA A 101 5.59 14.53 -0.74
N VAL A 102 4.46 13.97 -1.15
CA VAL A 102 3.40 14.70 -1.89
C VAL A 102 2.76 15.78 -1.02
N CYS A 103 2.41 15.47 0.24
CA CYS A 103 1.83 16.44 1.18
C CYS A 103 2.79 17.60 1.47
N THR A 104 4.11 17.37 1.46
CA THR A 104 5.12 18.44 1.62
C THR A 104 5.06 19.43 0.45
N LEU A 105 4.88 18.97 -0.79
CA LEU A 105 4.68 19.86 -1.94
C LEU A 105 3.38 20.67 -1.80
N ILE A 106 2.28 20.03 -1.37
CA ILE A 106 0.99 20.69 -1.12
C ILE A 106 1.14 21.75 -0.04
N ALA A 107 1.76 21.40 1.10
CA ALA A 107 1.98 22.32 2.21
C ALA A 107 2.90 23.47 1.82
N GLY A 108 3.91 23.24 0.96
CA GLY A 108 4.75 24.28 0.38
C GLY A 108 3.96 25.34 -0.38
N VAL A 109 2.92 24.92 -1.14
CA VAL A 109 1.99 25.90 -1.78
C VAL A 109 1.28 26.73 -0.73
N ILE A 110 0.81 26.12 0.35
CA ILE A 110 0.06 26.80 1.42
C ILE A 110 0.96 27.79 2.16
N VAL A 111 2.20 27.39 2.48
CA VAL A 111 3.19 28.25 3.16
C VAL A 111 3.56 29.46 2.31
N VAL A 112 3.84 29.25 1.02
CA VAL A 112 4.44 30.28 0.16
C VAL A 112 3.39 31.16 -0.51
N LEU A 113 2.22 30.60 -0.90
CA LEU A 113 1.18 31.33 -1.63
C LEU A 113 0.00 31.73 -0.73
N GLY A 114 -0.13 31.14 0.46
CA GLY A 114 -1.12 31.50 1.46
C GLY A 114 -2.51 30.89 1.27
N PRO A 115 -3.41 31.15 2.25
CA PRO A 115 -4.70 30.46 2.33
C PRO A 115 -5.67 30.83 1.20
N GLN A 116 -5.65 32.06 0.70
CA GLN A 116 -6.56 32.48 -0.37
C GLN A 116 -6.23 31.79 -1.70
N VAL A 117 -4.93 31.74 -2.06
CA VAL A 117 -4.47 31.02 -3.26
C VAL A 117 -4.68 29.52 -3.10
N ALA A 118 -4.39 28.97 -1.91
CA ALA A 118 -4.64 27.56 -1.62
C ALA A 118 -6.13 27.19 -1.75
N ALA A 119 -7.04 28.05 -1.30
CA ALA A 119 -8.48 27.86 -1.50
C ALA A 119 -8.87 27.84 -2.99
N GLY A 120 -8.26 28.67 -3.82
CA GLY A 120 -8.45 28.63 -5.27
C GLY A 120 -7.86 27.37 -5.93
N LEU A 121 -6.84 26.78 -5.30
CA LEU A 121 -6.15 25.58 -5.75
C LEU A 121 -6.62 24.30 -5.02
N ILE A 122 -7.69 24.33 -4.22
CA ILE A 122 -8.08 23.20 -3.36
C ILE A 122 -8.25 21.90 -4.16
N LEU A 123 -8.85 21.93 -5.34
CA LEU A 123 -9.01 20.75 -6.18
C LEU A 123 -7.68 20.27 -6.77
N PRO A 124 -6.84 21.09 -7.42
CA PRO A 124 -5.50 20.65 -7.83
C PRO A 124 -4.69 20.10 -6.68
N LEU A 125 -4.68 20.75 -5.50
CA LEU A 125 -3.92 20.29 -4.33
C LEU A 125 -4.44 18.95 -3.80
N ALA A 126 -5.75 18.77 -3.68
CA ALA A 126 -6.33 17.49 -3.30
C ALA A 126 -6.06 16.40 -4.36
N TYR A 127 -6.10 16.76 -5.65
CA TYR A 127 -5.83 15.84 -6.74
C TYR A 127 -4.36 15.39 -6.80
N MET A 128 -3.41 16.16 -6.23
CA MET A 128 -2.02 15.72 -6.08
C MET A 128 -1.90 14.43 -5.25
N LEU A 129 -2.84 14.13 -4.37
CA LEU A 129 -2.83 12.87 -3.60
C LEU A 129 -2.92 11.63 -4.49
N PHE A 130 -3.49 11.73 -5.70
CA PHE A 130 -3.49 10.66 -6.70
C PHE A 130 -2.12 10.40 -7.35
N LEU A 131 -1.08 11.17 -7.03
CA LEU A 131 0.31 10.82 -7.36
C LEU A 131 0.84 9.66 -6.50
N VAL A 132 0.27 9.48 -5.32
CA VAL A 132 0.65 8.39 -4.42
C VAL A 132 0.02 7.10 -4.92
N PRO A 133 0.79 6.04 -5.21
CA PRO A 133 0.25 4.73 -5.57
C PRO A 133 -0.33 4.06 -4.33
N PHE A 134 -1.65 4.07 -4.20
CA PHE A 134 -2.39 3.42 -3.12
C PHE A 134 -3.39 2.42 -3.70
N GLY A 135 -3.74 1.40 -2.91
CA GLY A 135 -4.79 0.46 -3.28
C GLY A 135 -4.40 -1.00 -3.19
N ASP A 136 -3.11 -1.34 -3.05
CA ASP A 136 -2.67 -2.73 -2.88
C ASP A 136 -3.30 -3.36 -1.62
N GLU A 137 -3.52 -2.56 -0.58
CA GLU A 137 -4.22 -2.96 0.66
C GLU A 137 -5.69 -3.33 0.43
N LEU A 138 -6.27 -2.88 -0.68
CA LEU A 138 -7.65 -3.20 -1.07
C LEU A 138 -7.75 -4.53 -1.85
N VAL A 139 -6.62 -5.14 -2.23
CA VAL A 139 -6.61 -6.40 -3.00
C VAL A 139 -7.34 -7.52 -2.25
N PRO A 140 -7.00 -7.88 -1.01
CA PRO A 140 -7.67 -8.99 -0.32
C PRO A 140 -9.18 -8.77 -0.13
N PRO A 141 -9.67 -7.62 0.39
CA PRO A 141 -11.11 -7.43 0.54
C PRO A 141 -11.86 -7.39 -0.80
N LEU A 142 -11.24 -6.87 -1.87
CA LEU A 142 -11.87 -6.85 -3.19
C LEU A 142 -11.86 -8.22 -3.88
N GLN A 143 -10.86 -9.06 -3.63
CA GLN A 143 -10.89 -10.46 -4.04
C GLN A 143 -12.08 -11.19 -3.40
N SER A 144 -12.29 -11.03 -2.09
CA SER A 144 -13.42 -11.62 -1.37
C SER A 144 -14.76 -11.14 -1.94
N VAL A 145 -14.93 -9.82 -2.12
CA VAL A 145 -16.17 -9.26 -2.72
C VAL A 145 -16.37 -9.77 -4.15
N THR A 146 -15.30 -9.86 -4.94
CA THR A 146 -15.37 -10.40 -6.30
C THR A 146 -15.79 -11.86 -6.28
N ALA A 147 -15.20 -12.68 -5.39
CA ALA A 147 -15.57 -14.08 -5.22
C ALA A 147 -17.06 -14.23 -4.86
N GLU A 148 -17.58 -13.48 -3.89
CA GLU A 148 -18.99 -13.49 -3.50
C GLU A 148 -19.92 -13.16 -4.67
N ILE A 149 -19.60 -12.13 -5.47
CA ILE A 149 -20.39 -11.77 -6.65
C ILE A 149 -20.37 -12.90 -7.68
N VAL A 150 -19.20 -13.48 -7.94
CA VAL A 150 -19.00 -14.57 -8.90
C VAL A 150 -19.81 -15.80 -8.49
N ILE A 151 -19.76 -16.16 -7.21
CA ILE A 151 -20.51 -17.27 -6.63
C ILE A 151 -22.01 -17.10 -6.88
N TRP A 152 -22.53 -15.96 -6.42
CA TRP A 152 -23.96 -15.67 -6.58
C TRP A 152 -24.41 -15.74 -8.04
N LEU A 153 -23.61 -15.20 -8.97
CA LEU A 153 -23.92 -15.26 -10.40
C LEU A 153 -23.79 -16.67 -10.97
N THR A 154 -22.83 -17.47 -10.50
CA THR A 154 -22.59 -18.86 -10.96
C THR A 154 -23.73 -19.76 -10.52
N GLU A 155 -24.16 -19.67 -9.25
CA GLU A 155 -25.33 -20.38 -8.74
C GLU A 155 -26.63 -19.97 -9.46
N ALA A 156 -26.85 -18.66 -9.65
CA ALA A 156 -27.98 -18.11 -10.38
C ALA A 156 -28.02 -18.59 -11.86
N SER A 157 -26.90 -18.95 -12.43
CA SER A 157 -26.75 -19.51 -13.77
C SER A 157 -26.94 -21.01 -13.81
N GLY A 158 -27.20 -21.66 -12.65
CA GLY A 158 -27.41 -23.11 -12.55
C GLY A 158 -26.11 -23.94 -12.67
N ILE A 159 -24.97 -23.36 -12.49
CA ILE A 159 -23.68 -24.05 -12.49
C ILE A 159 -23.37 -24.46 -11.05
N PRO A 160 -23.18 -25.74 -10.74
CA PRO A 160 -22.76 -26.19 -9.42
C PRO A 160 -21.35 -25.66 -9.13
N ALA A 161 -21.16 -25.01 -7.99
CA ALA A 161 -19.87 -24.48 -7.60
C ALA A 161 -19.65 -24.69 -6.08
N GLU A 162 -18.47 -25.18 -5.71
CA GLU A 162 -18.00 -25.22 -4.31
C GLU A 162 -16.91 -24.19 -4.12
N ILE A 163 -16.90 -23.54 -2.95
CA ILE A 163 -16.04 -22.40 -2.69
C ILE A 163 -15.19 -22.63 -1.45
N GLU A 164 -13.89 -22.42 -1.61
CA GLU A 164 -12.95 -22.36 -0.50
C GLU A 164 -12.07 -21.09 -0.63
N GLY A 165 -12.43 -20.03 0.13
CA GLY A 165 -11.75 -18.74 0.06
C GLY A 165 -11.90 -18.05 -1.30
N VAL A 166 -10.82 -17.92 -2.05
CA VAL A 166 -10.78 -17.33 -3.40
C VAL A 166 -10.85 -18.39 -4.52
N PHE A 167 -10.98 -19.66 -4.16
CA PHE A 167 -11.10 -20.78 -5.10
C PHE A 167 -12.56 -21.16 -5.33
N ILE A 168 -12.89 -21.38 -6.58
CA ILE A 168 -14.24 -21.75 -7.04
C ILE A 168 -14.09 -23.05 -7.84
N ASP A 169 -14.50 -24.17 -7.26
CA ASP A 169 -14.49 -25.47 -7.91
C ASP A 169 -15.80 -25.67 -8.68
N THR A 170 -15.69 -26.00 -9.96
CA THR A 170 -16.82 -26.22 -10.86
C THR A 170 -16.63 -27.53 -11.63
N PRO A 171 -17.68 -28.07 -12.29
CA PRO A 171 -17.55 -29.30 -13.06
C PRO A 171 -16.48 -29.28 -14.16
N VAL A 172 -16.09 -28.11 -14.66
CA VAL A 172 -15.03 -27.99 -15.70
C VAL A 172 -13.66 -27.77 -15.11
N GLY A 173 -13.53 -27.46 -13.80
CA GLY A 173 -12.29 -27.33 -13.07
C GLY A 173 -12.27 -26.22 -12.02
N LEU A 174 -11.12 -26.07 -11.40
CA LEU A 174 -10.87 -25.12 -10.31
C LEU A 174 -10.46 -23.75 -10.88
N PHE A 175 -11.19 -22.71 -10.47
CA PHE A 175 -10.89 -21.32 -10.78
C PHE A 175 -10.37 -20.60 -9.53
N GLU A 176 -9.40 -19.70 -9.71
CA GLU A 176 -8.88 -18.84 -8.67
C GLU A 176 -9.21 -17.37 -8.98
N VAL A 177 -9.79 -16.65 -8.03
CA VAL A 177 -9.89 -15.19 -8.09
C VAL A 177 -8.50 -14.62 -7.75
N ALA A 178 -7.61 -14.60 -8.74
CA ALA A 178 -6.24 -14.11 -8.58
C ALA A 178 -6.21 -12.62 -8.17
N GLU A 179 -5.10 -12.15 -7.62
CA GLU A 179 -4.90 -10.72 -7.25
C GLU A 179 -5.18 -9.79 -8.44
N ALA A 180 -4.75 -10.18 -9.64
CA ALA A 180 -5.01 -9.43 -10.87
C ALA A 180 -6.50 -9.31 -11.22
N CYS A 181 -7.34 -10.21 -10.67
CA CYS A 181 -8.79 -10.24 -10.86
C CYS A 181 -9.55 -9.53 -9.72
N SER A 182 -8.86 -8.95 -8.73
CA SER A 182 -9.48 -8.16 -7.65
C SER A 182 -10.22 -6.91 -8.13
N GLY A 183 -9.86 -6.37 -9.30
CA GLY A 183 -10.43 -5.15 -9.85
C GLY A 183 -9.85 -3.85 -9.27
N VAL A 184 -8.85 -3.91 -8.38
CA VAL A 184 -8.22 -2.74 -7.74
C VAL A 184 -7.75 -1.71 -8.75
N LYS A 185 -7.06 -2.15 -9.83
CA LYS A 185 -6.57 -1.24 -10.88
C LYS A 185 -7.67 -0.39 -11.52
N PHE A 186 -8.84 -0.97 -11.70
CA PHE A 186 -9.99 -0.27 -12.27
C PHE A 186 -10.63 0.65 -11.24
N LEU A 187 -10.73 0.20 -9.99
CA LEU A 187 -11.31 0.99 -8.90
C LEU A 187 -10.52 2.28 -8.65
N VAL A 188 -9.18 2.19 -8.54
CA VAL A 188 -8.33 3.38 -8.27
C VAL A 188 -8.36 4.36 -9.43
N ALA A 189 -8.27 3.89 -10.68
CA ALA A 189 -8.38 4.74 -11.86
C ALA A 189 -9.76 5.43 -11.96
N MET A 190 -10.84 4.69 -11.66
CA MET A 190 -12.21 5.24 -11.66
C MET A 190 -12.45 6.18 -10.49
N ALA A 191 -11.81 5.98 -9.34
CA ALA A 191 -11.83 6.92 -8.22
C ALA A 191 -11.19 8.26 -8.62
N ALA A 192 -10.02 8.23 -9.25
CA ALA A 192 -9.35 9.43 -9.73
C ALA A 192 -10.18 10.18 -10.79
N LEU A 193 -10.71 9.45 -11.79
CA LEU A 193 -11.61 10.02 -12.79
C LEU A 193 -12.89 10.53 -12.14
N GLY A 194 -13.47 9.79 -11.20
CA GLY A 194 -14.67 10.17 -10.47
C GLY A 194 -14.52 11.48 -9.73
N VAL A 195 -13.42 11.67 -8.99
CA VAL A 195 -13.13 12.95 -8.30
C VAL A 195 -12.98 14.09 -9.29
N LEU A 196 -12.27 13.87 -10.40
CA LEU A 196 -12.11 14.90 -11.44
C LEU A 196 -13.45 15.33 -12.01
N VAL A 197 -14.27 14.36 -12.44
CA VAL A 197 -15.57 14.62 -13.06
C VAL A 197 -16.57 15.18 -12.04
N ALA A 198 -16.61 14.64 -10.81
CA ALA A 198 -17.47 15.13 -9.74
C ALA A 198 -17.18 16.61 -9.42
N ALA A 199 -15.92 17.00 -9.40
CA ALA A 199 -15.51 18.36 -9.09
C ALA A 199 -15.72 19.35 -10.26
N THR A 200 -15.59 18.88 -11.51
CA THR A 200 -15.66 19.74 -12.70
C THR A 200 -17.07 19.82 -13.30
N CYS A 201 -17.86 18.74 -13.25
CA CYS A 201 -19.17 18.66 -13.90
C CYS A 201 -20.36 18.91 -12.94
N PHE A 202 -20.18 18.75 -11.63
CA PHE A 202 -21.29 18.88 -10.68
C PHE A 202 -21.06 20.05 -9.70
N GLN A 203 -22.16 20.74 -9.33
CA GLN A 203 -22.13 21.84 -8.37
C GLN A 203 -22.61 21.40 -6.98
N ARG A 204 -23.72 20.64 -6.93
CA ARG A 204 -24.36 20.22 -5.69
C ARG A 204 -23.55 19.08 -5.05
N TRP A 205 -23.32 19.16 -3.73
CA TRP A 205 -22.58 18.13 -3.01
C TRP A 205 -23.26 16.73 -3.08
N ARG A 206 -24.61 16.71 -3.11
CA ARG A 206 -25.38 15.46 -3.26
C ARG A 206 -25.12 14.79 -4.60
N SER A 207 -25.15 15.56 -5.69
CA SER A 207 -24.84 15.04 -7.03
C SER A 207 -23.41 14.52 -7.11
N ARG A 208 -22.46 15.19 -6.47
CA ARG A 208 -21.06 14.72 -6.37
C ARG A 208 -20.96 13.40 -5.61
N LEU A 209 -21.65 13.27 -4.47
CA LEU A 209 -21.63 12.02 -3.69
C LEU A 209 -22.28 10.88 -4.45
N ILE A 210 -23.46 11.09 -5.06
CA ILE A 210 -24.13 10.06 -5.87
C ILE A 210 -23.21 9.62 -7.02
N PHE A 211 -22.63 10.58 -7.74
CA PHE A 211 -21.71 10.26 -8.83
C PHE A 211 -20.47 9.50 -8.36
N MET A 212 -19.87 9.90 -7.24
CA MET A 212 -18.74 9.17 -6.64
C MET A 212 -19.12 7.75 -6.22
N SER A 213 -20.31 7.58 -5.62
CA SER A 213 -20.79 6.22 -5.27
C SER A 213 -20.93 5.35 -6.51
N VAL A 214 -21.46 5.89 -7.62
CA VAL A 214 -21.55 5.18 -8.90
C VAL A 214 -20.15 4.88 -9.45
N ALA A 215 -19.23 5.86 -9.41
CA ALA A 215 -17.87 5.71 -9.91
C ALA A 215 -17.07 4.64 -9.17
N LEU A 216 -17.37 4.41 -7.88
CA LEU A 216 -16.74 3.36 -7.08
C LEU A 216 -17.45 2.00 -7.19
N ALA A 217 -18.79 1.98 -7.20
CA ALA A 217 -19.55 0.73 -7.27
C ALA A 217 -19.47 0.06 -8.66
N LEU A 218 -19.50 0.88 -9.72
CA LEU A 218 -19.55 0.39 -11.09
C LEU A 218 -18.37 -0.53 -11.46
N PRO A 219 -17.09 -0.19 -11.18
CA PRO A 219 -15.96 -1.06 -11.48
C PRO A 219 -15.97 -2.36 -10.66
N ILE A 220 -16.45 -2.33 -9.42
CA ILE A 220 -16.53 -3.53 -8.56
C ILE A 220 -17.56 -4.52 -9.14
N ILE A 221 -18.77 -4.04 -9.42
CA ILE A 221 -19.83 -4.87 -10.00
C ILE A 221 -19.40 -5.40 -11.37
N ALA A 222 -18.86 -4.53 -12.22
CA ALA A 222 -18.39 -4.90 -13.55
C ALA A 222 -17.29 -5.96 -13.50
N ASN A 223 -16.34 -5.86 -12.54
CA ASN A 223 -15.28 -6.85 -12.35
C ASN A 223 -15.86 -8.22 -11.94
N GLY A 224 -16.83 -8.25 -11.02
CA GLY A 224 -17.53 -9.49 -10.65
C GLY A 224 -18.25 -10.13 -11.81
N ILE A 225 -18.97 -9.33 -12.62
CA ILE A 225 -19.64 -9.82 -13.85
C ILE A 225 -18.62 -10.37 -14.85
N ARG A 226 -17.48 -9.70 -15.03
CA ARG A 226 -16.40 -10.16 -15.91
C ARG A 226 -15.86 -11.51 -15.45
N ALA A 227 -15.53 -11.63 -14.17
CA ALA A 227 -14.99 -12.87 -13.61
C ALA A 227 -16.01 -14.04 -13.72
N TRP A 228 -17.29 -13.78 -13.45
CA TRP A 228 -18.36 -14.76 -13.69
C TRP A 228 -18.47 -15.15 -15.17
N ALA A 229 -18.43 -14.18 -16.09
CA ALA A 229 -18.53 -14.45 -17.52
C ALA A 229 -17.41 -15.38 -18.02
N THR A 230 -16.20 -15.26 -17.47
CA THR A 230 -15.06 -16.17 -17.76
C THR A 230 -15.41 -17.60 -17.35
N ILE A 231 -15.96 -17.83 -16.15
CA ILE A 231 -16.39 -19.15 -15.67
C ILE A 231 -17.54 -19.68 -16.54
N TYR A 232 -18.53 -18.84 -16.85
CA TYR A 232 -19.68 -19.21 -17.67
C TYR A 232 -19.29 -19.66 -19.07
N ILE A 233 -18.37 -18.93 -19.73
CA ILE A 233 -17.85 -19.29 -21.06
C ILE A 233 -17.03 -20.57 -20.98
N ALA A 234 -16.24 -20.77 -19.92
CA ALA A 234 -15.44 -21.98 -19.75
C ALA A 234 -16.30 -23.25 -19.66
N GLN A 235 -17.55 -23.18 -19.16
CA GLN A 235 -18.49 -24.33 -19.13
C GLN A 235 -18.83 -24.84 -20.53
N SER A 236 -18.83 -23.97 -21.56
CA SER A 236 -19.20 -24.32 -22.91
C SER A 236 -18.01 -24.51 -23.88
N GLN A 237 -16.93 -23.76 -23.67
CA GLN A 237 -15.77 -23.70 -24.58
C GLN A 237 -14.50 -24.33 -24.00
N GLY A 238 -14.52 -24.67 -22.70
CA GLY A 238 -13.37 -25.19 -21.97
C GLY A 238 -12.43 -24.12 -21.40
N ILE A 239 -11.61 -24.51 -20.42
CA ILE A 239 -10.70 -23.62 -19.67
C ILE A 239 -9.68 -22.96 -20.60
N ALA A 240 -9.07 -23.72 -21.53
CA ALA A 240 -8.04 -23.20 -22.43
C ALA A 240 -8.53 -22.04 -23.34
N PHE A 241 -9.81 -22.05 -23.72
CA PHE A 241 -10.41 -20.95 -24.46
C PHE A 241 -10.62 -19.73 -23.55
N ALA A 242 -11.09 -19.94 -22.34
CA ALA A 242 -11.32 -18.88 -21.36
C ALA A 242 -10.01 -18.17 -20.97
N GLU A 243 -8.92 -18.93 -20.77
CA GLU A 243 -7.59 -18.38 -20.48
C GLU A 243 -7.00 -17.57 -21.63
N GLY A 244 -7.12 -18.05 -22.87
CA GLY A 244 -6.52 -17.41 -24.06
C GLY A 244 -7.22 -16.11 -24.46
N PHE A 245 -8.52 -15.99 -24.23
CA PHE A 245 -9.33 -14.85 -24.65
C PHE A 245 -9.38 -13.72 -23.62
N ASP A 246 -9.18 -14.03 -22.35
CA ASP A 246 -9.53 -13.13 -21.24
C ASP A 246 -8.44 -12.09 -20.89
N HIS A 247 -7.15 -12.38 -21.12
CA HIS A 247 -6.13 -11.70 -20.31
C HIS A 247 -5.72 -10.29 -20.75
N ILE A 248 -5.74 -9.94 -22.02
CA ILE A 248 -5.21 -8.63 -22.45
C ILE A 248 -6.28 -7.78 -23.14
N PHE A 249 -6.94 -8.34 -24.15
CA PHE A 249 -7.84 -7.56 -25.02
C PHE A 249 -9.17 -7.27 -24.32
N TYR A 250 -9.75 -8.28 -23.68
CA TYR A 250 -11.07 -8.16 -23.05
C TYR A 250 -11.07 -7.22 -21.83
N GLY A 251 -10.01 -7.28 -21.02
CA GLY A 251 -9.88 -6.40 -19.83
C GLY A 251 -9.83 -4.93 -20.19
N TRP A 252 -9.07 -4.54 -21.22
CA TRP A 252 -8.95 -3.13 -21.65
C TRP A 252 -10.22 -2.62 -22.35
N VAL A 253 -10.81 -3.41 -23.23
CA VAL A 253 -12.04 -3.03 -23.94
C VAL A 253 -13.21 -2.93 -22.95
N PHE A 254 -13.31 -3.89 -22.04
CA PHE A 254 -14.36 -3.89 -21.02
C PHE A 254 -14.23 -2.68 -20.10
N PHE A 255 -13.02 -2.37 -19.63
CA PHE A 255 -12.78 -1.19 -18.81
C PHE A 255 -13.08 0.12 -19.56
N ALA A 256 -12.68 0.22 -20.83
CA ALA A 256 -13.01 1.39 -21.66
C ALA A 256 -14.54 1.58 -21.79
N LEU A 257 -15.30 0.47 -21.96
CA LEU A 257 -16.75 0.52 -21.99
C LEU A 257 -17.35 1.03 -20.66
N ILE A 258 -16.86 0.54 -19.52
CA ILE A 258 -17.31 0.98 -18.18
C ILE A 258 -16.96 2.45 -17.93
N MET A 259 -15.77 2.87 -18.33
CA MET A 259 -15.36 4.27 -18.26
C MET A 259 -16.26 5.17 -19.15
N PHE A 260 -16.53 4.73 -20.38
CA PHE A 260 -17.44 5.44 -21.29
C PHE A 260 -18.85 5.55 -20.71
N LEU A 261 -19.37 4.47 -20.11
CA LEU A 261 -20.67 4.48 -19.42
C LEU A 261 -20.70 5.52 -18.28
N LEU A 262 -19.66 5.56 -17.45
CA LEU A 262 -19.56 6.56 -16.39
C LEU A 262 -19.53 7.99 -16.93
N LEU A 263 -18.78 8.23 -18.01
CA LEU A 263 -18.72 9.53 -18.65
C LEU A 263 -20.06 9.92 -19.32
N ALA A 264 -20.78 8.95 -19.89
CA ALA A 264 -22.12 9.17 -20.44
C ALA A 264 -23.13 9.56 -19.35
N ILE A 265 -23.04 8.91 -18.17
CA ILE A 265 -23.80 9.27 -16.98
C ILE A 265 -23.45 10.71 -16.56
N ALA A 266 -22.18 11.04 -16.48
CA ALA A 266 -21.73 12.40 -16.14
C ALA A 266 -22.28 13.44 -17.12
N TRP A 267 -22.18 13.15 -18.41
CA TRP A 267 -22.67 14.05 -19.47
C TRP A 267 -24.18 14.30 -19.35
N ARG A 268 -24.96 13.26 -19.10
CA ARG A 268 -26.43 13.34 -19.03
C ARG A 268 -26.93 14.17 -17.84
N TRP A 269 -26.19 14.19 -16.73
CA TRP A 269 -26.56 14.86 -15.49
C TRP A 269 -25.62 16.00 -15.07
N ALA A 270 -24.72 16.43 -15.96
CA ALA A 270 -23.84 17.56 -15.70
C ALA A 270 -24.63 18.82 -15.29
N GLU A 271 -24.19 19.47 -14.24
CA GLU A 271 -24.78 20.69 -13.69
C GLU A 271 -23.99 21.96 -14.06
N ARG A 272 -22.76 21.79 -14.57
CA ARG A 272 -21.88 22.89 -15.00
C ARG A 272 -21.77 22.92 -16.50
N HIS A 273 -21.72 24.14 -17.03
CA HIS A 273 -21.36 24.37 -18.41
C HIS A 273 -19.84 24.40 -18.57
N PRO A 274 -19.25 23.94 -19.70
CA PRO A 274 -17.80 23.98 -19.93
C PRO A 274 -17.16 25.36 -19.78
N ASP A 275 -17.94 26.44 -20.05
CA ASP A 275 -17.49 27.83 -19.94
C ASP A 275 -17.61 28.41 -18.54
N ASP A 276 -18.19 27.70 -17.58
CA ASP A 276 -18.31 28.15 -16.20
C ASP A 276 -16.93 28.32 -15.56
N ALA A 277 -16.71 29.47 -14.90
CA ALA A 277 -15.47 29.70 -14.17
C ALA A 277 -15.24 28.62 -13.11
N ALA A 278 -14.08 27.98 -13.15
CA ALA A 278 -13.76 26.89 -12.24
C ALA A 278 -13.69 27.32 -10.77
N ILE A 279 -13.34 28.58 -10.52
CA ILE A 279 -13.32 29.25 -9.21
C ILE A 279 -13.80 30.69 -9.34
N ASP A 280 -14.26 31.26 -8.24
CA ASP A 280 -14.67 32.65 -8.12
C ASP A 280 -13.73 33.38 -7.15
N ALA A 281 -12.80 34.18 -7.68
CA ALA A 281 -11.83 34.93 -6.89
C ALA A 281 -12.53 35.98 -5.99
N GLY A 282 -13.64 36.58 -6.45
CA GLY A 282 -14.41 37.54 -5.65
C GLY A 282 -14.99 36.90 -4.40
N ARG A 283 -15.54 35.69 -4.52
CA ARG A 283 -16.09 34.96 -3.39
C ARG A 283 -14.96 34.53 -2.41
N ILE A 284 -13.77 34.16 -2.92
CA ILE A 284 -12.61 33.79 -2.08
C ILE A 284 -12.16 35.03 -1.29
N LEU A 285 -12.00 36.19 -1.94
CA LEU A 285 -11.57 37.43 -1.30
C LEU A 285 -12.62 37.98 -0.31
N ALA A 286 -13.90 37.76 -0.57
CA ALA A 286 -14.99 38.17 0.31
C ALA A 286 -15.19 37.24 1.51
N SER A 287 -14.48 36.11 1.60
CA SER A 287 -14.63 35.15 2.70
C SER A 287 -14.03 35.68 4.00
N PRO A 288 -14.84 35.93 5.06
CA PRO A 288 -14.32 36.42 6.36
C PRO A 288 -13.33 35.46 7.02
N ALA A 289 -13.53 34.16 6.82
CA ALA A 289 -12.64 33.13 7.36
C ALA A 289 -11.25 33.19 6.70
N LEU A 290 -11.20 33.28 5.36
CA LEU A 290 -9.94 33.37 4.64
C LEU A 290 -9.23 34.70 4.90
N SER A 291 -9.98 35.80 5.03
CA SER A 291 -9.41 37.10 5.39
C SER A 291 -8.75 37.09 6.75
N ARG A 292 -9.40 36.49 7.78
CA ARG A 292 -8.81 36.31 9.12
C ARG A 292 -7.55 35.42 9.07
N LEU A 293 -7.57 34.34 8.29
CA LEU A 293 -6.39 33.48 8.13
C LEU A 293 -5.23 34.24 7.47
N SER A 294 -5.52 35.13 6.51
CA SER A 294 -4.50 35.93 5.81
C SER A 294 -3.83 36.99 6.69
N GLU A 295 -4.36 37.29 7.90
CA GLU A 295 -3.71 38.16 8.87
C GLU A 295 -2.39 37.55 9.41
N TYR A 296 -2.29 36.22 9.42
CA TYR A 296 -1.12 35.46 9.90
C TYR A 296 -0.03 35.35 8.83
N ARG A 297 0.26 36.44 8.14
CA ARG A 297 1.29 36.52 7.10
C ARG A 297 2.69 36.78 7.65
N PHE A 298 3.70 36.36 6.91
CA PHE A 298 5.12 36.64 7.19
C PHE A 298 5.86 36.95 5.88
N SER A 299 7.16 37.27 5.99
CA SER A 299 7.93 37.64 4.81
C SER A 299 8.24 36.42 3.93
N LEU A 300 8.32 36.63 2.61
CA LEU A 300 8.67 35.58 1.66
C LEU A 300 10.05 34.96 1.96
N ARG A 301 11.02 35.82 2.41
CA ARG A 301 12.35 35.35 2.84
C ARG A 301 12.23 34.43 4.06
N THR A 302 11.40 34.77 5.02
CA THR A 302 11.17 33.94 6.20
C THR A 302 10.51 32.61 5.80
N ALA A 303 9.53 32.65 4.89
CA ALA A 303 8.87 31.44 4.37
C ALA A 303 9.89 30.50 3.72
N LEU A 304 10.78 31.01 2.90
CA LEU A 304 11.86 30.21 2.30
C LEU A 304 12.77 29.60 3.37
N LEU A 305 13.28 30.43 4.27
CA LEU A 305 14.26 30.01 5.27
C LEU A 305 13.68 28.97 6.24
N THR A 306 12.45 29.16 6.71
CA THR A 306 11.79 28.20 7.61
C THR A 306 11.48 26.89 6.91
N SER A 307 11.03 26.91 5.64
CA SER A 307 10.80 25.69 4.85
C SER A 307 12.10 24.93 4.60
N LEU A 308 13.18 25.62 4.23
CA LEU A 308 14.49 25.00 4.04
C LEU A 308 15.05 24.43 5.36
N ALA A 309 14.95 25.19 6.46
CA ALA A 309 15.40 24.72 7.76
C ALA A 309 14.66 23.45 8.21
N ALA A 310 13.35 23.39 8.00
CA ALA A 310 12.56 22.19 8.27
C ALA A 310 13.01 21.02 7.38
N LEU A 311 13.13 21.22 6.06
CA LEU A 311 13.62 20.19 5.13
C LEU A 311 14.97 19.62 5.56
N PHE A 312 15.95 20.49 5.87
CA PHE A 312 17.27 20.03 6.29
C PHE A 312 17.26 19.34 7.66
N ALA A 313 16.45 19.80 8.62
CA ALA A 313 16.34 19.17 9.93
C ALA A 313 15.78 17.74 9.81
N PHE A 314 14.67 17.56 9.07
CA PHE A 314 14.10 16.24 8.85
C PHE A 314 14.99 15.33 7.99
N ALA A 315 15.66 15.87 6.98
CA ALA A 315 16.63 15.12 6.18
C ALA A 315 17.82 14.64 7.02
N ALA A 316 18.35 15.50 7.89
CA ALA A 316 19.45 15.13 8.80
C ALA A 316 19.01 14.04 9.79
N TRP A 317 17.77 14.14 10.33
CA TRP A 317 17.22 13.11 11.20
C TRP A 317 17.06 11.78 10.48
N ASN A 318 16.49 11.80 9.27
CA ASN A 318 16.33 10.59 8.45
C ASN A 318 17.69 9.95 8.13
N LEU A 319 18.70 10.76 7.81
CA LEU A 319 20.06 10.27 7.58
C LEU A 319 20.67 9.66 8.85
N ALA A 320 20.47 10.28 10.02
CA ALA A 320 20.91 9.72 11.29
C ALA A 320 20.21 8.37 11.56
N ALA A 321 18.88 8.32 11.43
CA ALA A 321 18.11 7.11 11.64
C ALA A 321 18.48 5.97 10.67
N SER A 322 18.84 6.30 9.42
CA SER A 322 19.27 5.30 8.43
C SER A 322 20.66 4.68 8.69
N ARG A 323 21.45 5.30 9.54
CA ARG A 323 22.78 4.81 9.95
C ARG A 323 22.76 3.98 11.22
N VAL A 324 21.62 3.90 11.89
CA VAL A 324 21.47 3.10 13.10
C VAL A 324 21.28 1.65 12.71
N GLU A 325 22.23 0.80 13.11
CA GLU A 325 22.24 -0.65 12.88
C GLU A 325 22.48 -1.38 14.20
N ALA A 326 21.76 -2.48 14.41
CA ALA A 326 22.01 -3.37 15.54
C ALA A 326 23.24 -4.23 15.26
N ALA A 327 24.02 -4.49 16.28
CA ALA A 327 25.11 -5.47 16.19
C ALA A 327 24.50 -6.88 16.09
N LEU A 328 24.91 -7.63 15.07
CA LEU A 328 24.57 -9.05 14.91
C LEU A 328 25.84 -9.90 14.98
N PRO A 329 25.76 -11.17 15.43
CA PRO A 329 26.84 -12.10 15.33
C PRO A 329 27.17 -12.41 13.85
N GLU A 330 28.43 -12.72 13.55
CA GLU A 330 28.87 -13.06 12.18
C GLU A 330 28.19 -14.32 11.65
N GLN A 331 27.90 -15.27 12.53
CA GLN A 331 27.22 -16.53 12.21
C GLN A 331 26.14 -16.81 13.24
N VAL A 332 25.01 -17.30 12.77
CA VAL A 332 23.87 -17.71 13.58
C VAL A 332 23.50 -19.15 13.22
N TYR A 333 23.10 -19.93 14.21
CA TYR A 333 22.70 -21.31 14.03
C TYR A 333 21.40 -21.60 14.76
N LEU A 334 20.57 -22.47 14.17
CA LEU A 334 19.40 -22.99 14.87
C LEU A 334 19.86 -23.95 15.98
N PRO A 335 19.51 -23.72 17.25
CA PRO A 335 19.93 -24.55 18.36
C PRO A 335 19.17 -25.87 18.37
N GLY A 336 19.71 -26.87 19.10
CA GLY A 336 19.00 -28.10 19.40
C GLY A 336 17.73 -27.84 20.22
N VAL A 337 16.66 -28.58 19.94
CA VAL A 337 15.39 -28.50 20.66
C VAL A 337 15.13 -29.80 21.39
N PHE A 338 14.80 -29.74 22.69
CA PHE A 338 14.60 -30.95 23.49
C PHE A 338 13.47 -31.82 22.94
N GLY A 339 13.76 -33.12 22.75
CA GLY A 339 12.80 -34.07 22.16
C GLY A 339 12.73 -34.04 20.63
N TRP A 340 13.53 -33.18 19.97
CA TRP A 340 13.56 -33.01 18.52
C TRP A 340 14.98 -33.13 17.98
N GLN A 341 15.14 -33.76 16.83
CA GLN A 341 16.41 -33.89 16.14
C GLN A 341 16.40 -33.20 14.79
N ALA A 342 17.53 -32.61 14.40
CA ALA A 342 17.67 -32.03 13.07
C ALA A 342 17.50 -33.14 12.01
N ALA A 343 16.53 -32.93 11.10
CA ALA A 343 16.22 -33.93 10.07
C ALA A 343 16.71 -33.46 8.70
N ARG A 344 17.22 -34.39 7.91
CA ARG A 344 17.64 -34.16 6.51
C ARG A 344 16.65 -34.73 5.50
N SER A 345 15.44 -35.13 5.95
CA SER A 345 14.39 -35.62 5.05
C SER A 345 13.98 -34.55 4.08
N PRO A 346 13.89 -34.85 2.77
CA PRO A 346 13.42 -33.89 1.79
C PRO A 346 11.97 -33.50 2.07
N GLN A 347 11.60 -32.28 1.70
CA GLN A 347 10.21 -31.87 1.66
C GLN A 347 9.51 -32.55 0.47
N GLU A 348 8.26 -32.95 0.62
CA GLU A 348 7.48 -33.47 -0.52
C GLU A 348 7.27 -32.38 -1.56
N LEU A 349 7.00 -31.14 -1.10
CA LEU A 349 6.96 -29.93 -1.91
C LEU A 349 7.89 -28.89 -1.30
N ASP A 350 8.70 -28.25 -2.15
CA ASP A 350 9.62 -27.20 -1.70
C ASP A 350 8.85 -26.03 -1.07
N TRP A 351 9.30 -25.66 0.13
CA TRP A 351 8.73 -24.54 0.88
C TRP A 351 9.88 -23.73 1.50
N GLN A 352 10.08 -22.55 0.98
CA GLN A 352 11.11 -21.61 1.42
C GLN A 352 10.47 -20.24 1.66
N PRO A 353 10.21 -19.86 2.92
CA PRO A 353 9.66 -18.56 3.26
C PRO A 353 10.51 -17.43 2.72
N ARG A 354 9.87 -16.39 2.22
CA ARG A 354 10.57 -15.22 1.73
C ARG A 354 10.92 -14.29 2.88
N ALA A 355 12.18 -13.86 2.92
CA ALA A 355 12.69 -12.86 3.86
C ALA A 355 13.67 -11.94 3.12
N SER A 356 13.14 -10.94 2.42
CA SER A 356 13.93 -10.07 1.55
C SER A 356 14.92 -9.25 2.37
N GLY A 357 16.18 -9.21 1.92
CA GLY A 357 17.23 -8.39 2.53
C GLY A 357 17.62 -8.74 3.98
N ALA A 358 17.21 -9.91 4.50
CA ALA A 358 17.63 -10.36 5.81
C ALA A 358 19.15 -10.59 5.85
N ASP A 359 19.79 -10.15 6.93
CA ASP A 359 21.24 -10.34 7.15
C ASP A 359 21.56 -11.81 7.39
N HIS A 360 20.71 -12.52 8.13
CA HIS A 360 20.81 -13.96 8.30
C HIS A 360 19.48 -14.64 7.97
N ARG A 361 19.56 -15.80 7.29
CA ARG A 361 18.43 -16.67 6.96
C ARG A 361 18.76 -18.08 7.33
N LEU A 362 18.00 -18.66 8.22
CA LEU A 362 18.12 -20.03 8.66
C LEU A 362 16.86 -20.79 8.29
N LEU A 363 17.02 -21.94 7.67
CA LEU A 363 15.94 -22.89 7.42
C LEU A 363 16.39 -24.25 7.95
N GLY A 364 15.64 -24.82 8.88
CA GLY A 364 15.92 -26.09 9.48
C GLY A 364 14.66 -26.94 9.58
N ARG A 365 14.84 -28.26 9.53
CA ARG A 365 13.79 -29.23 9.78
C ARG A 365 14.11 -30.01 11.03
N TYR A 366 13.13 -30.19 11.90
CA TYR A 366 13.24 -31.00 13.10
C TYR A 366 12.21 -32.13 13.05
N ALA A 367 12.63 -33.32 13.52
CA ALA A 367 11.76 -34.49 13.65
C ALA A 367 11.70 -34.93 15.11
N ASN A 368 10.51 -35.30 15.59
CA ASN A 368 10.34 -35.94 16.89
C ASN A 368 10.52 -37.47 16.80
N ALA A 369 10.46 -38.17 17.95
CA ALA A 369 10.59 -39.61 18.02
C ALA A 369 9.55 -40.42 17.21
N ALA A 370 8.39 -39.80 16.89
CA ALA A 370 7.36 -40.40 16.05
C ALA A 370 7.59 -40.16 14.54
N GLY A 371 8.69 -39.50 14.16
CA GLY A 371 8.99 -39.15 12.77
C GLY A 371 8.20 -37.95 12.22
N GLN A 372 7.45 -37.28 13.06
CA GLN A 372 6.70 -36.08 12.66
C GLN A 372 7.66 -34.89 12.56
N THR A 373 7.46 -34.03 11.55
CA THR A 373 8.40 -32.97 11.20
C THR A 373 7.82 -31.57 11.33
N VAL A 374 8.66 -30.65 11.80
CA VAL A 374 8.39 -29.20 11.83
C VAL A 374 9.52 -28.48 11.10
N ASP A 375 9.17 -27.60 10.19
CA ASP A 375 10.10 -26.69 9.51
C ASP A 375 10.18 -25.38 10.30
N VAL A 376 11.40 -24.91 10.52
CA VAL A 376 11.70 -23.67 11.24
C VAL A 376 12.45 -22.74 10.30
N SER A 377 11.90 -21.57 10.04
CA SER A 377 12.58 -20.50 9.33
C SER A 377 12.80 -19.32 10.27
N LEU A 378 14.03 -18.85 10.37
CA LEU A 378 14.41 -17.67 11.13
C LEU A 378 15.15 -16.70 10.21
N ALA A 379 14.62 -15.48 10.08
CA ALA A 379 15.25 -14.39 9.36
C ALA A 379 15.58 -13.25 10.35
N VAL A 380 16.81 -12.75 10.31
CA VAL A 380 17.31 -11.73 11.24
C VAL A 380 17.74 -10.48 10.45
N TYR A 381 17.42 -9.33 10.98
CA TYR A 381 17.70 -8.02 10.38
C TYR A 381 18.41 -7.11 11.38
N ALA A 382 19.59 -6.61 11.01
CA ALA A 382 20.31 -5.58 11.78
C ALA A 382 19.61 -4.21 11.72
N ARG A 383 18.89 -3.98 10.63
CA ARG A 383 18.15 -2.72 10.37
C ARG A 383 16.88 -3.00 9.61
N GLN A 384 15.95 -2.06 9.70
CA GLN A 384 14.77 -2.02 8.87
C GLN A 384 14.98 -0.99 7.75
N ALA A 385 14.99 -1.41 6.50
CA ALA A 385 15.20 -0.55 5.34
C ALA A 385 14.33 -1.03 4.17
N ASP A 386 14.18 -0.19 3.15
CA ASP A 386 13.46 -0.59 1.93
C ASP A 386 14.07 -1.90 1.37
N LYS A 387 13.21 -2.89 1.11
CA LYS A 387 13.57 -4.25 0.66
C LYS A 387 14.43 -5.07 1.63
N ALA A 388 14.58 -4.63 2.87
CA ALA A 388 15.31 -5.31 3.93
C ALA A 388 14.63 -5.05 5.28
N GLU A 389 13.38 -5.50 5.42
CA GLU A 389 12.60 -5.32 6.64
C GLU A 389 11.79 -6.57 6.99
N ALA A 390 11.66 -6.85 8.28
CA ALA A 390 10.77 -7.89 8.76
C ALA A 390 9.30 -7.48 8.52
N GLY A 391 8.49 -8.42 8.02
CA GLY A 391 7.08 -8.16 7.69
C GLY A 391 6.89 -7.24 6.48
N ALA A 392 7.84 -7.23 5.53
CA ALA A 392 7.67 -6.56 4.25
C ALA A 392 6.50 -7.15 3.46
N PHE A 393 5.87 -6.34 2.61
CA PHE A 393 4.84 -6.83 1.72
C PHE A 393 5.41 -7.91 0.77
N GLY A 394 4.74 -9.06 0.71
CA GLY A 394 5.18 -10.22 -0.06
C GLY A 394 6.26 -11.08 0.60
N ASP A 395 6.72 -10.74 1.81
CA ASP A 395 7.56 -11.60 2.65
C ASP A 395 6.68 -12.37 3.66
N GLY A 396 7.15 -13.54 4.07
CA GLY A 396 6.45 -14.39 5.04
C GLY A 396 6.39 -15.84 4.63
N ALA A 397 5.36 -16.54 5.12
CA ALA A 397 5.20 -17.99 4.97
C ALA A 397 4.91 -18.43 3.52
N LEU A 398 4.30 -17.55 2.69
CA LEU A 398 4.01 -17.85 1.29
C LEU A 398 5.18 -17.42 0.40
N PRO A 399 5.94 -18.37 -0.18
CA PRO A 399 7.00 -18.00 -1.13
C PRO A 399 6.38 -17.60 -2.49
N PRO A 400 6.92 -16.59 -3.18
CA PRO A 400 6.49 -16.26 -4.53
C PRO A 400 6.89 -17.38 -5.52
N ASP A 401 6.15 -17.48 -6.60
CA ASP A 401 6.43 -18.41 -7.74
C ASP A 401 6.48 -19.90 -7.33
N THR A 402 5.72 -20.29 -6.30
CA THR A 402 5.63 -21.66 -5.80
C THR A 402 4.24 -22.25 -6.06
N PRO A 403 4.09 -23.60 -5.98
CA PRO A 403 2.78 -24.23 -6.05
C PRO A 403 1.87 -23.92 -4.86
N TRP A 404 2.42 -23.35 -3.77
CA TRP A 404 1.64 -22.98 -2.60
C TRP A 404 0.78 -21.74 -2.85
N ARG A 405 -0.46 -21.77 -2.33
CA ARG A 405 -1.40 -20.65 -2.36
C ARG A 405 -1.91 -20.39 -0.94
N TRP A 406 -2.11 -19.13 -0.64
CA TRP A 406 -2.69 -18.72 0.62
C TRP A 406 -4.21 -18.92 0.59
N VAL A 407 -4.76 -19.59 1.61
CA VAL A 407 -6.20 -19.89 1.72
C VAL A 407 -6.85 -19.04 2.79
N GLY A 408 -6.17 -18.80 3.89
CA GLY A 408 -6.72 -18.01 4.99
C GLY A 408 -5.72 -17.77 6.09
N GLN A 409 -6.03 -16.78 6.90
CA GLN A 409 -5.28 -16.42 8.09
C GLN A 409 -6.20 -16.48 9.31
N SER A 410 -5.71 -17.05 10.39
CA SER A 410 -6.34 -17.01 11.70
C SER A 410 -5.43 -16.33 12.71
N ALA A 411 -6.04 -15.55 13.63
CA ALA A 411 -5.30 -15.05 14.77
C ALA A 411 -4.81 -16.25 15.59
N GLY A 412 -3.50 -16.35 15.79
CA GLY A 412 -2.93 -17.29 16.71
C GLY A 412 -3.20 -16.86 18.15
N ALA A 413 -3.22 -17.83 19.07
CA ALA A 413 -3.10 -17.52 20.49
C ALA A 413 -1.67 -17.02 20.76
N ASP A 414 -1.52 -15.99 21.58
CA ASP A 414 -0.27 -15.57 22.21
C ASP A 414 0.93 -15.32 21.25
N GLY A 415 0.85 -14.22 20.47
CA GLY A 415 2.03 -13.64 19.85
C GLY A 415 2.40 -14.13 18.44
N TYR A 416 1.57 -14.93 17.77
CA TYR A 416 1.78 -15.31 16.38
C TYR A 416 0.50 -15.25 15.53
N THR A 417 0.65 -15.16 14.23
CA THR A 417 -0.43 -15.38 13.24
C THR A 417 -0.28 -16.74 12.59
N SER A 418 -1.39 -17.33 12.15
CA SER A 418 -1.41 -18.65 11.49
C SER A 418 -1.93 -18.51 10.08
N ASP A 419 -1.12 -18.87 9.10
CA ASP A 419 -1.46 -18.92 7.68
C ASP A 419 -1.70 -20.36 7.24
N THR A 420 -2.80 -20.62 6.57
CA THR A 420 -3.08 -21.90 5.91
C THR A 420 -2.69 -21.80 4.45
N LEU A 421 -1.79 -22.66 4.03
CA LEU A 421 -1.30 -22.75 2.65
C LEU A 421 -1.79 -24.04 2.01
N PHE A 422 -2.15 -23.97 0.75
CA PHE A 422 -2.62 -25.09 -0.06
C PHE A 422 -1.78 -25.23 -1.33
N ALA A 423 -1.51 -26.46 -1.75
CA ALA A 423 -0.85 -26.74 -3.02
C ALA A 423 -1.61 -27.79 -3.83
N LEU A 424 -1.39 -27.77 -5.16
CA LEU A 424 -1.96 -28.75 -6.08
C LEU A 424 -1.67 -30.19 -5.62
N GLY A 425 -2.70 -31.05 -5.55
CA GLY A 425 -2.60 -32.42 -5.04
C GLY A 425 -3.13 -32.62 -3.63
N ARG A 426 -3.80 -31.61 -3.05
CA ARG A 426 -4.39 -31.61 -1.68
C ARG A 426 -3.38 -31.53 -0.55
N HIS A 427 -2.18 -30.99 -0.80
CA HIS A 427 -1.22 -30.70 0.27
C HIS A 427 -1.66 -29.45 1.01
N ARG A 428 -1.83 -29.56 2.33
CA ARG A 428 -2.10 -28.43 3.23
C ARG A 428 -0.94 -28.25 4.19
N ARG A 429 -0.59 -26.99 4.45
CA ARG A 429 0.46 -26.60 5.37
C ARG A 429 -0.05 -25.50 6.27
N LEU A 430 0.20 -25.60 7.57
CA LEU A 430 -0.01 -24.53 8.53
C LEU A 430 1.33 -23.88 8.84
N ALA A 431 1.39 -22.55 8.75
CA ALA A 431 2.58 -21.77 9.07
C ALA A 431 2.22 -20.73 10.14
N GLN A 432 2.98 -20.68 11.22
CA GLN A 432 2.81 -19.77 12.34
C GLN A 432 3.97 -18.77 12.35
N THR A 433 3.66 -17.49 12.15
CA THR A 433 4.65 -16.41 12.06
C THR A 433 4.63 -15.56 13.32
N SER A 434 5.79 -15.38 13.95
CA SER A 434 6.06 -14.44 15.04
C SER A 434 7.14 -13.46 14.62
N TYR A 435 7.01 -12.21 15.07
CA TYR A 435 8.00 -11.15 14.92
C TYR A 435 8.60 -10.81 16.27
N TYR A 436 9.92 -10.76 16.32
CA TYR A 436 10.71 -10.36 17.47
C TYR A 436 11.35 -9.00 17.22
N HIS A 437 11.27 -8.08 18.22
CA HIS A 437 11.95 -6.79 18.21
C HIS A 437 12.24 -6.33 19.64
N GLY A 438 13.44 -6.59 20.12
CA GLY A 438 13.81 -6.33 21.52
C GLY A 438 12.92 -7.10 22.51
N SER A 439 12.14 -6.41 23.31
CA SER A 439 11.22 -7.03 24.26
C SER A 439 9.82 -7.32 23.69
N LEU A 440 9.60 -7.09 22.41
CA LEU A 440 8.32 -7.35 21.74
C LEU A 440 8.40 -8.72 21.03
N LEU A 441 7.43 -9.58 21.31
CA LEU A 441 7.10 -10.75 20.52
C LEU A 441 5.64 -10.64 20.08
N THR A 442 5.38 -10.67 18.78
CA THR A 442 4.03 -10.46 18.27
C THR A 442 3.81 -11.14 16.91
N GLY A 443 2.58 -11.58 16.63
CA GLY A 443 2.15 -11.96 15.27
C GLY A 443 1.73 -10.77 14.40
N SER A 444 1.64 -9.56 14.96
CA SER A 444 1.11 -8.38 14.26
C SER A 444 2.22 -7.57 13.59
N VAL A 445 2.19 -7.51 12.25
CA VAL A 445 3.06 -6.63 11.46
C VAL A 445 2.90 -5.16 11.87
N LEU A 446 1.68 -4.73 12.22
CA LEU A 446 1.44 -3.36 12.66
C LEU A 446 2.16 -3.04 13.97
N GLN A 447 2.10 -3.95 14.96
CA GLN A 447 2.79 -3.76 16.23
C GLN A 447 4.31 -3.74 16.03
N LEU A 448 4.84 -4.63 15.19
CA LEU A 448 6.24 -4.64 14.80
C LEU A 448 6.65 -3.29 14.19
N LYS A 449 5.92 -2.83 13.17
CA LYS A 449 6.22 -1.55 12.50
C LYS A 449 6.14 -0.35 13.44
N LEU A 450 5.21 -0.35 14.38
CA LEU A 450 5.14 0.72 15.39
C LEU A 450 6.32 0.69 16.37
N ALA A 451 6.77 -0.50 16.78
CA ALA A 451 7.93 -0.64 17.66
C ALA A 451 9.24 -0.23 16.95
N THR A 452 9.47 -0.75 15.76
CA THR A 452 10.66 -0.40 14.93
C THR A 452 10.68 1.09 14.59
N MET A 453 9.54 1.68 14.26
CA MET A 453 9.39 3.11 14.01
C MET A 453 9.78 3.94 15.24
N ARG A 454 9.25 3.56 16.42
CA ARG A 454 9.57 4.25 17.69
C ARG A 454 11.06 4.25 17.94
N ASP A 455 11.70 3.10 17.85
CA ASP A 455 13.11 2.95 18.22
C ASP A 455 14.02 3.67 17.20
N ARG A 456 13.68 3.63 15.91
CA ARG A 456 14.41 4.40 14.89
C ARG A 456 14.22 5.92 15.01
N LEU A 457 13.00 6.37 15.39
CA LEU A 457 12.79 7.79 15.69
C LEU A 457 13.60 8.24 16.91
N LEU A 458 13.84 7.34 17.87
CA LEU A 458 14.69 7.59 19.03
C LEU A 458 16.19 7.33 18.77
N LEU A 459 16.56 6.98 17.52
CA LEU A 459 17.92 6.63 17.11
C LEU A 459 18.50 5.44 17.92
N GLN A 460 17.63 4.47 18.26
CA GLN A 460 18.01 3.24 18.96
C GLN A 460 18.18 2.10 17.96
N SER A 461 19.18 1.24 18.19
CA SER A 461 19.43 0.05 17.37
C SER A 461 18.97 -1.20 18.11
N VAL A 462 17.98 -1.87 17.56
CA VAL A 462 17.43 -3.11 18.10
C VAL A 462 17.32 -4.13 16.98
N PRO A 463 17.86 -5.37 17.14
CA PRO A 463 17.72 -6.39 16.13
C PRO A 463 16.24 -6.81 16.00
N THR A 464 15.88 -7.19 14.79
CA THR A 464 14.54 -7.70 14.48
C THR A 464 14.65 -9.08 13.88
N ALA A 465 13.77 -10.00 14.26
CA ALA A 465 13.71 -11.31 13.65
C ALA A 465 12.27 -11.68 13.26
N THR A 466 12.15 -12.50 12.22
CA THR A 466 10.92 -13.20 11.83
C THR A 466 11.13 -14.70 12.04
N LEU A 467 10.34 -15.30 12.91
CA LEU A 467 10.30 -16.73 13.12
C LEU A 467 9.05 -17.32 12.49
N ILE A 468 9.21 -18.34 11.65
CA ILE A 468 8.09 -19.08 11.06
C ILE A 468 8.25 -20.54 11.40
N LEU A 469 7.28 -21.10 12.13
CA LEU A 469 7.14 -22.53 12.41
C LEU A 469 6.08 -23.11 11.49
N SER A 470 6.38 -24.17 10.76
CA SER A 470 5.44 -24.73 9.79
C SER A 470 5.49 -26.25 9.74
N ALA A 471 4.34 -26.86 9.46
CA ALA A 471 4.25 -28.29 9.21
C ALA A 471 3.15 -28.61 8.18
N GLU A 472 3.31 -29.73 7.47
CA GLU A 472 2.32 -30.25 6.53
C GLU A 472 1.30 -31.13 7.23
N GLU A 473 0.07 -31.16 6.71
CA GLU A 473 -0.98 -32.08 7.16
C GLU A 473 -0.64 -33.54 6.79
N GLY A 474 -1.32 -34.51 7.41
CA GLY A 474 -1.12 -35.92 7.10
C GLY A 474 -0.13 -36.65 7.99
N GLN A 475 0.40 -36.00 9.03
CA GLN A 475 1.39 -36.62 9.96
C GLN A 475 0.74 -37.38 11.13
N GLY A 476 -0.51 -37.84 10.98
CA GLY A 476 -1.18 -38.67 11.97
C GLY A 476 -1.83 -37.93 13.14
N ARG A 477 -1.71 -36.60 13.19
CA ARG A 477 -2.41 -35.71 14.14
C ARG A 477 -2.61 -34.30 13.58
N PRO A 478 -3.44 -33.46 14.23
CA PRO A 478 -3.63 -32.07 13.83
C PRO A 478 -2.31 -31.28 13.87
N VAL A 479 -2.02 -30.53 12.80
CA VAL A 479 -0.76 -29.78 12.67
C VAL A 479 -0.64 -28.71 13.75
N ALA A 480 -1.75 -28.08 14.14
CA ALA A 480 -1.74 -27.07 15.20
C ALA A 480 -1.22 -27.64 16.55
N GLU A 481 -1.55 -28.89 16.88
CA GLU A 481 -1.06 -29.56 18.08
C GLU A 481 0.43 -29.87 17.98
N LEU A 482 0.91 -30.26 16.79
CA LEU A 482 2.32 -30.53 16.52
C LEU A 482 3.16 -29.26 16.69
N LEU A 483 2.72 -28.16 16.12
CA LEU A 483 3.39 -26.86 16.27
C LEU A 483 3.35 -26.36 17.71
N ALA A 484 2.25 -26.57 18.43
CA ALA A 484 2.14 -26.22 19.86
C ALA A 484 3.08 -27.07 20.74
N GLU A 485 3.31 -28.34 20.39
CA GLU A 485 4.31 -29.19 21.08
C GLU A 485 5.73 -28.68 20.82
N PHE A 486 6.05 -28.34 19.57
CA PHE A 486 7.37 -27.81 19.24
C PHE A 486 7.63 -26.48 19.96
N ARG A 487 6.65 -25.55 20.02
CA ARG A 487 6.74 -24.30 20.79
C ARG A 487 6.99 -24.55 22.27
N ARG A 488 6.30 -25.52 22.87
CA ARG A 488 6.54 -25.91 24.29
C ARG A 488 7.94 -26.46 24.50
N SER A 489 8.49 -27.16 23.49
CA SER A 489 9.86 -27.73 23.57
C SER A 489 10.93 -26.63 23.40
N ILE A 490 10.65 -25.54 22.70
CA ILE A 490 11.51 -24.35 22.66
C ILE A 490 11.51 -23.64 24.02
N GLY A 491 10.39 -23.66 24.74
CA GLY A 491 10.18 -22.91 26.00
C GLY A 491 9.82 -21.45 25.74
N ASP A 492 10.55 -20.53 26.38
CA ASP A 492 10.38 -19.09 26.13
C ASP A 492 10.99 -18.75 24.76
N GLU A 493 10.09 -18.43 23.80
CA GLU A 493 10.45 -18.13 22.41
C GLU A 493 11.35 -16.88 22.30
N MET A 494 11.15 -15.90 23.18
CA MET A 494 11.96 -14.68 23.22
C MET A 494 13.37 -15.01 23.68
N ALA A 495 13.51 -15.73 24.77
CA ALA A 495 14.82 -16.18 25.29
C ALA A 495 15.54 -17.11 24.30
N TRP A 496 14.78 -17.92 23.54
CA TRP A 496 15.35 -18.78 22.51
C TRP A 496 15.95 -17.98 21.35
N ILE A 497 15.27 -16.93 20.88
CA ILE A 497 15.77 -16.03 19.84
C ILE A 497 16.96 -15.21 20.36
N ASP A 498 16.89 -14.68 21.59
CA ASP A 498 17.99 -13.95 22.22
C ASP A 498 19.26 -14.81 22.29
N GLY A 499 19.11 -16.08 22.67
CA GLY A 499 20.22 -17.02 22.70
C GLY A 499 20.89 -17.27 21.34
N ILE A 500 20.11 -17.15 20.23
CA ILE A 500 20.64 -17.24 18.86
C ILE A 500 21.41 -15.96 18.50
N LEU A 501 20.85 -14.79 18.88
CA LEU A 501 21.44 -13.48 18.57
C LEU A 501 22.66 -13.14 19.43
N GLU A 502 22.79 -13.76 20.63
CA GLU A 502 23.92 -13.55 21.55
C GLU A 502 25.02 -14.62 21.39
N SER A 503 24.77 -15.68 20.64
CA SER A 503 25.77 -16.77 20.41
C SER A 503 26.98 -16.20 19.66
N ARG A 504 28.12 -16.09 20.37
CA ARG A 504 29.44 -15.69 19.86
C ARG A 504 30.15 -16.84 19.19
#